data_55c95fcac266c9c52a25c18d6edc1ee2
#
_entry.id   55c95fcac266c9c52a25c18d6edc1ee2
#
_cell.length_a   1.000
_cell.length_b   1.000
_cell.length_c   1.000
_cell.angle_alpha   90.00
_cell.angle_beta   90.00
_cell.angle_gamma   90.00
#
_symmetry.space_group_name_H-M   'P 1'
#
loop_
_entity.id
_entity.type
_entity.pdbx_description
1 polymer ?
#
loop_
_entity_poly.entity_id
_entity_poly.type
_entity_poly.pdbx_seq_one_letter_code
_entity_poly.pdbx_strand_id
1 'polypeptide(L)'
;MNPAVAALRAGRAVILPTDTVYGLCALPEHEDVLYELKGRDRSKPVALLAAEVDALLAAVPGLDRSRLERYLPGPYTLVIGGVGVRVPVLPEAAAEVVRAVGLVAATSANVSGGADPRRIEEVPEQIRAACGAIVDDGELPGVPSTVIDLSGDEPRVLRQGAGPVPE
;
A
#
# COMPACT_ATOMS: atom_id res chain seq x y z
N MET A 1 15.82 0.97 -17.72
CA MET A 1 14.98 1.57 -16.67
C MET A 1 13.86 0.58 -16.29
N ASN A 2 13.58 0.48 -15.03
CA ASN A 2 12.49 -0.40 -14.55
C ASN A 2 11.13 0.09 -15.08
N PRO A 3 10.34 -0.75 -15.76
CA PRO A 3 9.06 -0.34 -16.35
C PRO A 3 8.05 0.20 -15.32
N ALA A 4 8.02 -0.36 -14.12
CA ALA A 4 7.11 0.12 -13.08
C ALA A 4 7.52 1.51 -12.58
N VAL A 5 8.81 1.77 -12.41
CA VAL A 5 9.31 3.09 -12.03
C VAL A 5 8.97 4.12 -13.12
N ALA A 6 9.18 3.76 -14.37
CA ALA A 6 8.86 4.64 -15.51
C ALA A 6 7.35 4.96 -15.55
N ALA A 7 6.51 3.94 -15.35
CA ALA A 7 5.05 4.12 -15.34
C ALA A 7 4.61 5.05 -14.19
N LEU A 8 5.13 4.83 -12.99
CA LEU A 8 4.83 5.70 -11.84
C LEU A 8 5.21 7.14 -12.11
N ARG A 9 6.40 7.38 -12.64
CA ARG A 9 6.88 8.73 -12.97
C ARG A 9 6.07 9.40 -14.09
N ALA A 10 5.47 8.58 -14.96
CA ALA A 10 4.56 9.07 -15.99
C ALA A 10 3.13 9.34 -15.49
N GLY A 11 2.87 9.17 -14.20
CA GLY A 11 1.55 9.40 -13.60
C GLY A 11 0.60 8.24 -13.73
N ARG A 12 1.09 7.05 -14.10
CA ARG A 12 0.27 5.85 -14.26
C ARG A 12 0.27 5.01 -12.99
N ALA A 13 -0.80 4.24 -12.81
CA ALA A 13 -0.86 3.23 -11.76
C ALA A 13 -0.05 2.00 -12.17
N VAL A 14 0.45 1.29 -11.15
CA VAL A 14 1.12 -0.01 -11.30
C VAL A 14 0.55 -0.99 -10.29
N ILE A 15 0.70 -2.28 -10.55
CA ILE A 15 0.34 -3.33 -9.59
C ILE A 15 1.62 -3.92 -9.03
N LEU A 16 1.72 -3.94 -7.70
CA LEU A 16 2.89 -4.47 -6.98
C LEU A 16 2.46 -5.53 -5.96
N PRO A 17 3.25 -6.60 -5.79
CA PRO A 17 3.02 -7.55 -4.71
C PRO A 17 3.44 -6.94 -3.38
N THR A 18 2.72 -7.31 -2.31
CA THR A 18 3.08 -6.95 -0.94
C THR A 18 3.15 -8.21 -0.08
N ASP A 19 3.29 -8.04 1.24
CA ASP A 19 3.23 -9.14 2.20
C ASP A 19 1.79 -9.60 2.51
N THR A 20 0.80 -8.98 1.90
CA THR A 20 -0.62 -9.29 2.09
C THR A 20 -1.32 -9.66 0.78
N VAL A 21 -1.63 -8.66 -0.04
CA VAL A 21 -2.35 -8.81 -1.31
C VAL A 21 -1.67 -7.94 -2.37
N TYR A 22 -2.05 -8.12 -3.64
CA TYR A 22 -1.56 -7.22 -4.69
C TYR A 22 -2.12 -5.82 -4.47
N GLY A 23 -1.22 -4.84 -4.54
CA GLY A 23 -1.54 -3.43 -4.35
C GLY A 23 -1.59 -2.67 -5.66
N LEU A 24 -2.56 -1.76 -5.76
CA LEU A 24 -2.64 -0.78 -6.83
C LEU A 24 -1.97 0.49 -6.31
N CYS A 25 -0.92 0.93 -7.00
CA CYS A 25 -0.03 1.98 -6.53
C CYS A 25 0.12 3.09 -7.56
N ALA A 26 0.31 4.31 -7.08
CA ALA A 26 0.63 5.48 -7.89
C ALA A 26 1.51 6.40 -7.05
N LEU A 27 2.20 7.36 -7.69
CA LEU A 27 2.87 8.40 -6.91
C LEU A 27 1.81 9.20 -6.13
N PRO A 28 2.13 9.71 -4.92
CA PRO A 28 1.14 10.43 -4.12
C PRO A 28 0.47 11.61 -4.86
N GLU A 29 1.21 12.34 -5.67
CA GLU A 29 0.68 13.44 -6.49
C GLU A 29 -0.30 12.98 -7.58
N HIS A 30 -0.32 11.68 -7.90
CA HIS A 30 -1.20 11.08 -8.90
C HIS A 30 -2.21 10.10 -8.29
N GLU A 31 -2.47 10.20 -6.99
CA GLU A 31 -3.36 9.26 -6.29
C GLU A 31 -4.79 9.22 -6.85
N ASP A 32 -5.22 10.27 -7.54
CA ASP A 32 -6.55 10.32 -8.17
C ASP A 32 -6.81 9.13 -9.08
N VAL A 33 -5.77 8.63 -9.76
CA VAL A 33 -5.91 7.48 -10.66
C VAL A 33 -6.35 6.22 -9.91
N LEU A 34 -5.97 6.08 -8.65
CA LEU A 34 -6.39 4.94 -7.83
C LEU A 34 -7.88 4.98 -7.55
N TYR A 35 -8.41 6.14 -7.19
CA TYR A 35 -9.84 6.33 -6.94
C TYR A 35 -10.66 6.06 -8.20
N GLU A 36 -10.21 6.56 -9.33
CA GLU A 36 -10.88 6.36 -10.62
C GLU A 36 -10.93 4.89 -11.03
N LEU A 37 -9.80 4.18 -10.94
CA LEU A 37 -9.72 2.78 -11.34
C LEU A 37 -10.54 1.86 -10.45
N LYS A 38 -10.64 2.17 -9.15
CA LYS A 38 -11.38 1.36 -8.18
C LYS A 38 -12.85 1.72 -8.08
N GLY A 39 -13.26 2.88 -8.54
CA GLY A 39 -14.55 3.44 -8.18
C GLY A 39 -14.64 3.72 -6.67
N ARG A 40 -13.49 4.11 -6.08
CA ARG A 40 -13.38 4.33 -4.64
C ARG A 40 -13.90 5.70 -4.26
N ASP A 41 -14.64 5.77 -3.14
CA ASP A 41 -15.07 7.02 -2.56
C ASP A 41 -13.85 7.84 -2.09
N ARG A 42 -13.75 9.08 -2.55
CA ARG A 42 -12.63 9.97 -2.21
C ARG A 42 -12.59 10.36 -0.72
N SER A 43 -13.68 10.14 0.02
CA SER A 43 -13.70 10.31 1.48
C SER A 43 -12.93 9.22 2.21
N LYS A 44 -12.55 8.13 1.52
CA LYS A 44 -11.79 7.02 2.08
C LYS A 44 -10.35 7.12 1.57
N PRO A 45 -9.42 7.75 2.32
CA PRO A 45 -8.06 7.95 1.84
C PRO A 45 -7.33 6.63 1.58
N VAL A 46 -6.43 6.66 0.60
CA VAL A 46 -5.50 5.55 0.34
C VAL A 46 -4.31 5.67 1.28
N ALA A 47 -3.61 4.56 1.50
CA ALA A 47 -2.44 4.56 2.37
C ALA A 47 -1.21 5.10 1.64
N LEU A 48 -0.25 5.62 2.41
CA LEU A 48 1.10 5.94 1.94
C LEU A 48 2.01 4.77 2.29
N LEU A 49 2.79 4.30 1.34
CA LEU A 49 3.61 3.11 1.47
C LEU A 49 5.05 3.40 1.09
N ALA A 50 5.97 3.02 1.97
CA ALA A 50 7.42 3.10 1.74
C ALA A 50 8.06 1.71 1.87
N ALA A 51 9.27 1.57 1.35
CA ALA A 51 10.00 0.30 1.43
C ALA A 51 10.68 0.11 2.78
N GLU A 52 10.99 1.20 3.48
CA GLU A 52 11.65 1.17 4.79
C GLU A 52 11.06 2.27 5.70
N VAL A 53 11.18 2.07 7.00
CA VAL A 53 10.71 3.07 7.99
C VAL A 53 11.42 4.41 7.79
N ASP A 54 12.73 4.39 7.52
CA ASP A 54 13.50 5.63 7.29
C ASP A 54 12.94 6.46 6.13
N ALA A 55 12.57 5.80 5.03
CA ALA A 55 11.98 6.48 3.88
C ALA A 55 10.61 7.10 4.23
N LEU A 56 9.82 6.38 5.02
CA LEU A 56 8.52 6.88 5.47
C LEU A 56 8.68 8.12 6.36
N LEU A 57 9.61 8.07 7.32
CA LEU A 57 9.88 9.20 8.21
C LEU A 57 10.40 10.43 7.48
N ALA A 58 11.21 10.21 6.44
CA ALA A 58 11.73 11.30 5.61
C ALA A 58 10.62 11.97 4.79
N ALA A 59 9.64 11.20 4.34
CA ALA A 59 8.58 11.70 3.44
C ALA A 59 7.38 12.27 4.19
N VAL A 60 7.09 11.79 5.40
CA VAL A 60 5.89 12.18 6.18
C VAL A 60 6.33 12.78 7.50
N PRO A 61 6.27 14.11 7.65
CA PRO A 61 6.69 14.76 8.89
C PRO A 61 5.75 14.43 10.06
N GLY A 62 6.30 14.48 11.27
CA GLY A 62 5.52 14.33 12.51
C GLY A 62 5.25 12.90 12.97
N LEU A 63 5.80 11.90 12.27
CA LEU A 63 5.68 10.52 12.70
C LEU A 63 6.70 10.18 13.79
N ASP A 64 6.28 9.38 14.77
CA ASP A 64 7.13 8.91 15.87
C ASP A 64 7.69 7.52 15.52
N ARG A 65 9.02 7.44 15.31
CA ARG A 65 9.72 6.20 14.99
C ARG A 65 9.41 5.08 15.97
N SER A 66 9.44 5.37 17.26
CA SER A 66 9.28 4.33 18.29
C SER A 66 7.89 3.69 18.25
N ARG A 67 6.86 4.46 17.91
CA ARG A 67 5.49 3.93 17.77
C ARG A 67 5.35 3.10 16.50
N LEU A 68 5.95 3.56 15.40
CA LEU A 68 5.90 2.83 14.13
C LEU A 68 6.62 1.50 14.20
N GLU A 69 7.79 1.46 14.82
CA GLU A 69 8.63 0.25 14.85
C GLU A 69 8.07 -0.88 15.70
N ARG A 70 7.00 -0.63 16.45
CA ARG A 70 6.24 -1.70 17.11
C ARG A 70 5.52 -2.61 16.11
N TYR A 71 5.23 -2.08 14.92
CA TYR A 71 4.40 -2.76 13.91
C TYR A 71 5.10 -2.90 12.57
N LEU A 72 5.96 -1.94 12.22
CA LEU A 72 6.58 -1.85 10.89
C LEU A 72 8.08 -2.19 10.96
N PRO A 73 8.63 -2.87 9.95
CA PRO A 73 7.93 -3.37 8.77
C PRO A 73 7.04 -4.56 9.11
N GLY A 74 5.93 -4.70 8.39
CA GLY A 74 4.99 -5.79 8.61
C GLY A 74 3.62 -5.52 8.00
N PRO A 75 2.67 -6.48 8.16
CA PRO A 75 1.37 -6.43 7.49
C PRO A 75 0.37 -5.53 8.24
N TYR A 76 0.75 -4.28 8.46
CA TYR A 76 -0.07 -3.30 9.18
C TYR A 76 -0.28 -2.05 8.33
N THR A 77 -1.45 -1.44 8.51
CA THR A 77 -1.74 -0.07 8.12
C THR A 77 -1.94 0.72 9.40
N LEU A 78 -1.10 1.72 9.64
CA LEU A 78 -1.20 2.56 10.83
C LEU A 78 -1.87 3.87 10.45
N VAL A 79 -2.93 4.25 11.15
CA VAL A 79 -3.65 5.49 10.90
C VAL A 79 -3.24 6.53 11.94
N ILE A 80 -2.73 7.65 11.48
CA ILE A 80 -2.25 8.73 12.32
C ILE A 80 -2.80 10.05 11.76
N GLY A 81 -3.69 10.70 12.50
CA GLY A 81 -4.29 11.93 12.04
C GLY A 81 -5.07 11.80 10.73
N GLY A 82 -5.73 10.66 10.53
CA GLY A 82 -6.50 10.38 9.31
C GLY A 82 -5.66 9.90 8.13
N VAL A 83 -4.34 9.77 8.29
CA VAL A 83 -3.44 9.30 7.24
C VAL A 83 -3.00 7.87 7.54
N GLY A 84 -3.25 6.95 6.60
CA GLY A 84 -2.77 5.58 6.70
C GLY A 84 -1.34 5.47 6.16
N VAL A 85 -0.45 4.81 6.91
CA VAL A 85 0.93 4.59 6.49
C VAL A 85 1.28 3.11 6.58
N ARG A 86 2.11 2.63 5.64
CA ARG A 86 2.54 1.24 5.57
C ARG A 86 4.02 1.14 5.24
N VAL A 87 4.66 0.15 5.85
CA VAL A 87 5.96 -0.36 5.44
C VAL A 87 5.86 -1.89 5.46
N PRO A 88 5.29 -2.49 4.40
CA PRO A 88 5.18 -3.95 4.34
C PRO A 88 6.55 -4.59 4.09
N VAL A 89 6.67 -5.89 4.37
CA VAL A 89 7.82 -6.67 3.94
C VAL A 89 7.61 -6.99 2.47
N LEU A 90 8.21 -6.19 1.60
CA LEU A 90 8.01 -6.31 0.16
C LEU A 90 8.90 -7.39 -0.46
N PRO A 91 8.39 -8.16 -1.44
CA PRO A 91 9.26 -8.91 -2.34
C PRO A 91 10.27 -7.97 -3.00
N GLU A 92 11.47 -8.45 -3.28
CA GLU A 92 12.58 -7.59 -3.72
C GLU A 92 12.24 -6.80 -4.98
N ALA A 93 11.56 -7.40 -5.95
CA ALA A 93 11.17 -6.69 -7.17
C ALA A 93 10.26 -5.48 -6.89
N ALA A 94 9.35 -5.60 -5.93
CA ALA A 94 8.50 -4.48 -5.50
C ALA A 94 9.29 -3.46 -4.67
N ALA A 95 10.18 -3.94 -3.79
CA ALA A 95 11.01 -3.07 -2.96
C ALA A 95 11.89 -2.16 -3.82
N GLU A 96 12.48 -2.68 -4.88
CA GLU A 96 13.28 -1.88 -5.83
C GLU A 96 12.49 -0.73 -6.43
N VAL A 97 11.24 -0.99 -6.82
CA VAL A 97 10.35 0.03 -7.40
C VAL A 97 10.07 1.13 -6.38
N VAL A 98 9.67 0.74 -5.17
CA VAL A 98 9.28 1.70 -4.13
C VAL A 98 10.49 2.51 -3.67
N ARG A 99 11.66 1.88 -3.51
CA ARG A 99 12.91 2.60 -3.16
C ARG A 99 13.27 3.65 -4.20
N ALA A 100 13.09 3.33 -5.47
CA ALA A 100 13.44 4.24 -6.56
C ALA A 100 12.60 5.52 -6.55
N VAL A 101 11.33 5.45 -6.14
CA VAL A 101 10.42 6.60 -6.10
C VAL A 101 10.24 7.18 -4.69
N GLY A 102 10.59 6.42 -3.65
CA GLY A 102 10.58 6.84 -2.25
C GLY A 102 9.26 6.57 -1.53
N LEU A 103 8.14 6.97 -2.10
CA LEU A 103 6.82 6.82 -1.50
C LEU A 103 5.77 6.61 -2.59
N VAL A 104 4.82 5.72 -2.35
CA VAL A 104 3.66 5.53 -3.22
C VAL A 104 2.38 5.64 -2.42
N ALA A 105 1.30 6.10 -3.06
CA ALA A 105 -0.05 5.91 -2.57
C ALA A 105 -0.47 4.49 -2.98
N ALA A 106 -1.11 3.76 -2.09
CA ALA A 106 -1.41 2.35 -2.31
C ALA A 106 -2.77 1.95 -1.73
N THR A 107 -3.42 1.04 -2.44
CA THR A 107 -4.66 0.39 -2.00
C THR A 107 -4.66 -1.01 -2.61
N SER A 108 -5.57 -1.90 -2.19
CA SER A 108 -5.69 -3.22 -2.80
C SER A 108 -6.10 -3.12 -4.28
N ALA A 109 -5.59 -4.02 -5.12
CA ALA A 109 -5.82 -4.00 -6.57
C ALA A 109 -7.15 -4.66 -6.94
N ASN A 110 -8.25 -4.14 -6.41
CA ASN A 110 -9.61 -4.62 -6.66
C ASN A 110 -10.56 -3.44 -6.90
N VAL A 111 -11.76 -3.72 -7.44
CA VAL A 111 -12.84 -2.73 -7.37
C VAL A 111 -13.25 -2.58 -5.92
N SER A 112 -13.64 -1.38 -5.51
CA SER A 112 -14.09 -1.11 -4.14
C SER A 112 -15.17 -2.10 -3.71
N GLY A 113 -14.96 -2.77 -2.56
CA GLY A 113 -15.85 -3.79 -2.05
C GLY A 113 -15.67 -5.18 -2.65
N GLY A 114 -14.81 -5.35 -3.64
CA GLY A 114 -14.49 -6.64 -4.23
C GLY A 114 -13.49 -7.43 -3.39
N ALA A 115 -13.26 -8.69 -3.79
CA ALA A 115 -12.30 -9.56 -3.10
C ALA A 115 -10.86 -9.07 -3.29
N ASP A 116 -10.05 -9.21 -2.24
CA ASP A 116 -8.64 -8.85 -2.28
C ASP A 116 -7.84 -9.86 -3.11
N PRO A 117 -7.02 -9.41 -4.08
CA PRO A 117 -6.34 -10.32 -4.99
C PRO A 117 -5.08 -10.93 -4.37
N ARG A 118 -5.00 -12.26 -4.41
CA ARG A 118 -3.82 -13.03 -4.03
C ARG A 118 -2.92 -13.34 -5.22
N ARG A 119 -3.48 -13.27 -6.42
CA ARG A 119 -2.80 -13.54 -7.70
C ARG A 119 -3.15 -12.44 -8.68
N ILE A 120 -2.29 -12.26 -9.67
CA ILE A 120 -2.53 -11.25 -10.71
C ILE A 120 -3.84 -11.54 -11.47
N GLU A 121 -4.16 -12.81 -11.71
CA GLU A 121 -5.37 -13.22 -12.43
C GLU A 121 -6.66 -12.82 -11.70
N GLU A 122 -6.59 -12.60 -10.39
CA GLU A 122 -7.71 -12.16 -9.56
C GLU A 122 -7.94 -10.65 -9.62
N VAL A 123 -6.96 -9.88 -10.11
CA VAL A 123 -7.14 -8.45 -10.33
C VAL A 123 -8.07 -8.26 -11.52
N PRO A 124 -9.12 -7.42 -11.42
CA PRO A 124 -10.03 -7.18 -12.54
C PRO A 124 -9.28 -6.75 -13.80
N GLU A 125 -9.69 -7.29 -14.93
CA GLU A 125 -9.02 -7.04 -16.22
C GLU A 125 -8.95 -5.55 -16.57
N GLN A 126 -10.02 -4.79 -16.30
CA GLN A 126 -10.03 -3.36 -16.57
C GLN A 126 -8.98 -2.60 -15.74
N ILE A 127 -8.67 -3.06 -14.53
CA ILE A 127 -7.61 -2.49 -13.70
C ILE A 127 -6.25 -2.86 -14.29
N ARG A 128 -6.04 -4.15 -14.61
CA ARG A 128 -4.79 -4.61 -15.21
C ARG A 128 -4.47 -3.88 -16.51
N ALA A 129 -5.47 -3.72 -17.37
CA ALA A 129 -5.30 -3.08 -18.67
C ALA A 129 -4.97 -1.59 -18.54
N ALA A 130 -5.43 -0.92 -17.49
CA ALA A 130 -5.19 0.50 -17.25
C ALA A 130 -3.83 0.79 -16.61
N CYS A 131 -3.17 -0.22 -16.04
CA CYS A 131 -1.88 -0.05 -15.38
C CYS A 131 -0.72 0.02 -16.37
N GLY A 132 0.28 0.83 -16.03
CA GLY A 132 1.48 0.98 -16.85
C GLY A 132 2.48 -0.17 -16.71
N ALA A 133 2.42 -0.90 -15.60
CA ALA A 133 3.26 -2.06 -15.35
C ALA A 133 2.62 -2.94 -14.27
N ILE A 134 2.98 -4.21 -14.29
CA ILE A 134 2.54 -5.21 -13.32
C ILE A 134 3.76 -6.01 -12.90
N VAL A 135 3.99 -6.10 -11.59
CA VAL A 135 5.02 -6.97 -11.03
C VAL A 135 4.33 -8.20 -10.46
N ASP A 136 4.55 -9.36 -11.08
CA ASP A 136 3.95 -10.62 -10.68
C ASP A 136 4.93 -11.42 -9.82
N ASP A 137 4.53 -11.75 -8.60
CA ASP A 137 5.32 -12.57 -7.66
C ASP A 137 4.55 -13.84 -7.25
N GLY A 138 3.63 -14.30 -8.10
CA GLY A 138 2.83 -15.50 -7.83
C GLY A 138 1.75 -15.29 -6.77
N GLU A 139 1.43 -16.35 -6.04
CA GLU A 139 0.39 -16.30 -5.01
C GLU A 139 0.90 -15.65 -3.73
N LEU A 140 0.16 -14.67 -3.23
CA LEU A 140 0.43 -13.98 -1.97
C LEU A 140 -0.44 -14.56 -0.84
N PRO A 141 -0.16 -14.23 0.44
CA PRO A 141 -0.95 -14.75 1.57
C PRO A 141 -2.45 -14.51 1.45
N GLY A 142 -2.86 -13.35 0.93
CA GLY A 142 -4.27 -13.08 0.64
C GLY A 142 -5.07 -12.51 1.80
N VAL A 143 -4.44 -12.27 2.94
CA VAL A 143 -5.08 -11.66 4.11
C VAL A 143 -4.69 -10.19 4.16
N PRO A 144 -5.66 -9.25 4.16
CA PRO A 144 -5.33 -7.82 4.17
C PRO A 144 -4.64 -7.40 5.47
N SER A 145 -4.04 -6.21 5.45
CA SER A 145 -3.32 -5.68 6.60
C SER A 145 -4.24 -5.48 7.81
N THR A 146 -3.68 -5.62 9.01
CA THR A 146 -4.32 -5.17 10.24
C THR A 146 -4.24 -3.64 10.27
N VAL A 147 -5.37 -2.98 10.52
CA VAL A 147 -5.44 -1.50 10.56
C VAL A 147 -5.53 -1.07 12.01
N ILE A 148 -4.58 -0.25 12.45
CA ILE A 148 -4.49 0.24 13.83
C ILE A 148 -4.46 1.77 13.81
N ASP A 149 -5.37 2.37 14.57
CA ASP A 149 -5.39 3.82 14.76
C ASP A 149 -4.46 4.20 15.91
N LEU A 150 -3.42 4.97 15.60
CA LEU A 150 -2.44 5.48 16.55
C LEU A 150 -2.62 6.98 16.80
N SER A 151 -3.72 7.58 16.40
CA SER A 151 -3.98 9.01 16.57
C SER A 151 -4.11 9.41 18.04
N GLY A 152 -4.61 8.50 18.89
CA GLY A 152 -4.74 8.73 20.33
C GLY A 152 -3.53 8.19 21.12
N ASP A 153 -3.64 8.24 22.44
CA ASP A 153 -2.59 7.76 23.34
C ASP A 153 -2.45 6.24 23.31
N GLU A 154 -3.55 5.53 23.08
CA GLU A 154 -3.57 4.08 23.02
C GLU A 154 -3.93 3.58 21.63
N PRO A 155 -3.31 2.46 21.16
CA PRO A 155 -3.66 1.86 19.90
C PRO A 155 -5.10 1.37 19.87
N ARG A 156 -5.80 1.59 18.76
CA ARG A 156 -7.15 1.10 18.55
C ARG A 156 -7.22 0.30 17.26
N VAL A 157 -7.58 -0.97 17.36
CA VAL A 157 -7.72 -1.84 16.18
C VAL A 157 -8.99 -1.48 15.42
N LEU A 158 -8.84 -1.02 14.18
CA LEU A 158 -9.96 -0.70 13.29
C LEU A 158 -10.36 -1.90 12.44
N ARG A 159 -9.39 -2.76 12.09
CA ARG A 159 -9.61 -3.97 11.33
C ARG A 159 -8.53 -4.98 11.68
N GLN A 160 -8.93 -6.16 12.10
CA GLN A 160 -7.99 -7.26 12.27
C GLN A 160 -7.71 -7.90 10.90
N GLY A 161 -6.44 -8.12 10.59
CA GLY A 161 -5.99 -8.73 9.35
C GLY A 161 -4.81 -9.65 9.60
N ALA A 162 -3.82 -9.60 8.72
CA ALA A 162 -2.66 -10.49 8.76
C ALA A 162 -1.73 -10.24 9.96
N GLY A 163 -1.66 -8.99 10.44
CA GLY A 163 -0.79 -8.64 11.56
C GLY A 163 -1.37 -9.05 12.91
N PRO A 164 -0.58 -9.69 13.80
CA PRO A 164 -1.03 -9.96 15.16
C PRO A 164 -1.42 -8.68 15.90
N VAL A 165 -2.47 -8.78 16.70
CA VAL A 165 -2.97 -7.64 17.49
C VAL A 165 -2.38 -7.74 18.89
N PRO A 166 -1.82 -6.64 19.45
CA PRO A 166 -1.35 -6.64 20.83
C PRO A 166 -2.54 -6.89 21.78
N GLU A 167 -2.29 -7.70 22.81
CA GLU A 167 -3.26 -7.95 23.87
C GLU A 167 -3.37 -6.76 24.82
#